data_62af37e5bc2d9b2ab97cddc83150801e
#
_entry.id   62af37e5bc2d9b2ab97cddc83150801e
#
_cell.length_a   1.000
_cell.length_b   1.000
_cell.length_c   1.000
_cell.angle_alpha   90.00
_cell.angle_beta   90.00
_cell.angle_gamma   90.00
#
_symmetry.space_group_name_H-M   'P 1'
#
loop_
_entity.id
_entity.type
_entity.pdbx_description
1 polymer ?
#
loop_
_entity_poly.entity_id
_entity_poly.type
_entity_poly.pdbx_seq_one_letter_code
_entity_poly.pdbx_strand_id
1 'polypeptide(L)'
;HIMESINGSLERLGTDYVDVYQAHRYDYETPLEETMEAFADVVHSGRAHYIGVSEWRAEEIRAAHALARDLRIPLVSNQPQYNMIWRVIEAEVVPTCEELGLGQVVFSPIAQGVLTGKYKPGQEHPAGSRATDEKGGASMISRWLDNDDVLERVQRLSPLAEQAGLSLAQLSVA
;
A
#
# COMPACT_ATOMS: atom_id res chain seq x y z
N HIS A 1 -19.64 -4.56 -10.89
CA HIS A 1 -19.04 -4.15 -9.60
C HIS A 1 -18.12 -2.92 -9.75
N ILE A 2 -17.06 -2.95 -10.63
CA ILE A 2 -16.13 -1.80 -10.81
C ILE A 2 -16.87 -0.52 -11.17
N MET A 3 -17.82 -0.58 -12.13
CA MET A 3 -18.62 0.57 -12.57
C MET A 3 -19.52 1.13 -11.46
N GLU A 4 -20.12 0.26 -10.66
CA GLU A 4 -20.95 0.67 -9.51
C GLU A 4 -20.08 1.30 -8.41
N SER A 5 -18.91 0.70 -8.15
CA SER A 5 -17.98 1.18 -7.11
C SER A 5 -17.43 2.57 -7.42
N ILE A 6 -17.06 2.85 -8.68
CA ILE A 6 -16.61 4.20 -9.05
C ILE A 6 -17.73 5.22 -8.91
N ASN A 7 -18.96 4.90 -9.36
CA ASN A 7 -20.11 5.81 -9.24
C ASN A 7 -20.40 6.15 -7.77
N GLY A 8 -20.45 5.14 -6.89
CA GLY A 8 -20.63 5.37 -5.46
C GLY A 8 -19.49 6.12 -4.80
N SER A 9 -18.26 5.97 -5.31
CA SER A 9 -17.10 6.74 -4.82
C SER A 9 -17.19 8.21 -5.22
N LEU A 10 -17.52 8.50 -6.47
CA LEU A 10 -17.70 9.86 -6.98
C LEU A 10 -18.83 10.59 -6.25
N GLU A 11 -19.96 9.91 -6.01
CA GLU A 11 -21.07 10.45 -5.24
C GLU A 11 -20.63 10.84 -3.81
N ARG A 12 -19.94 9.95 -3.11
CA ARG A 12 -19.43 10.23 -1.74
C ARG A 12 -18.39 11.33 -1.69
N LEU A 13 -17.56 11.46 -2.71
CA LEU A 13 -16.53 12.49 -2.82
C LEU A 13 -17.10 13.83 -3.29
N GLY A 14 -18.30 13.85 -3.88
CA GLY A 14 -18.92 15.06 -4.45
C GLY A 14 -18.16 15.58 -5.67
N THR A 15 -17.65 14.69 -6.52
CA THR A 15 -16.89 15.02 -7.73
C THR A 15 -17.30 14.16 -8.90
N ASP A 16 -17.02 14.59 -10.12
CA ASP A 16 -17.33 13.86 -11.34
C ASP A 16 -16.21 12.90 -11.79
N TYR A 17 -15.01 13.06 -11.25
CA TYR A 17 -13.86 12.22 -11.58
C TYR A 17 -12.90 12.07 -10.40
N VAL A 18 -11.98 11.12 -10.52
CA VAL A 18 -10.79 10.96 -9.67
C VAL A 18 -9.53 10.93 -10.54
N ASP A 19 -8.39 11.38 -10.01
CA ASP A 19 -7.13 11.29 -10.74
C ASP A 19 -6.68 9.84 -10.89
N VAL A 20 -6.71 9.07 -9.81
CA VAL A 20 -6.31 7.65 -9.81
C VAL A 20 -7.43 6.79 -9.23
N TYR A 21 -7.87 5.79 -9.98
CA TYR A 21 -8.78 4.76 -9.49
C TYR A 21 -8.02 3.45 -9.33
N GLN A 22 -8.10 2.83 -8.13
CA GLN A 22 -7.25 1.69 -7.80
C GLN A 22 -8.02 0.38 -7.64
N ALA A 23 -7.49 -0.70 -8.23
CA ALA A 23 -7.87 -2.07 -7.88
C ALA A 23 -7.24 -2.43 -6.53
N HIS A 24 -8.09 -2.61 -5.48
CA HIS A 24 -7.62 -2.84 -4.11
C HIS A 24 -6.87 -4.16 -3.95
N ARG A 25 -7.33 -5.22 -4.65
CA ARG A 25 -6.69 -6.54 -4.69
C ARG A 25 -6.87 -7.18 -6.05
N TYR A 26 -6.00 -8.13 -6.38
CA TYR A 26 -6.20 -8.97 -7.54
C TYR A 26 -7.39 -9.92 -7.30
N ASP A 27 -8.27 -10.03 -8.29
CA ASP A 27 -9.39 -10.95 -8.24
C ASP A 27 -9.04 -12.23 -9.02
N TYR A 28 -8.90 -13.33 -8.32
CA TYR A 28 -8.57 -14.63 -8.90
C TYR A 28 -9.77 -15.38 -9.48
N GLU A 29 -10.98 -14.88 -9.26
CA GLU A 29 -12.22 -15.49 -9.76
C GLU A 29 -12.70 -14.84 -11.06
N THR A 30 -12.20 -13.63 -11.37
CA THR A 30 -12.54 -12.88 -12.58
C THR A 30 -11.35 -12.87 -13.56
N PRO A 31 -11.55 -13.15 -14.86
CA PRO A 31 -10.48 -12.99 -15.87
C PRO A 31 -9.91 -11.57 -15.83
N LEU A 32 -8.57 -11.47 -15.93
CA LEU A 32 -7.90 -10.18 -15.87
C LEU A 32 -8.35 -9.24 -16.99
N GLU A 33 -8.63 -9.79 -18.17
CA GLU A 33 -9.12 -9.06 -19.32
C GLU A 33 -10.45 -8.33 -19.01
N GLU A 34 -11.40 -9.03 -18.38
CA GLU A 34 -12.68 -8.44 -17.98
C GLU A 34 -12.49 -7.30 -16.97
N THR A 35 -11.60 -7.51 -15.99
CA THR A 35 -11.24 -6.47 -15.02
C THR A 35 -10.63 -5.25 -15.72
N MET A 36 -9.70 -5.45 -16.65
CA MET A 36 -9.02 -4.35 -17.34
C MET A 36 -9.94 -3.63 -18.33
N GLU A 37 -10.87 -4.33 -18.99
CA GLU A 37 -11.92 -3.73 -19.82
C GLU A 37 -12.84 -2.83 -19.01
N ALA A 38 -13.25 -3.25 -17.81
CA ALA A 38 -14.04 -2.42 -16.92
C ALA A 38 -13.29 -1.15 -16.48
N PHE A 39 -11.97 -1.25 -16.20
CA PHE A 39 -11.15 -0.07 -15.95
C PHE A 39 -11.00 0.83 -17.18
N ALA A 40 -10.93 0.25 -18.38
CA ALA A 40 -10.91 1.02 -19.62
C ALA A 40 -12.20 1.83 -19.79
N ASP A 41 -13.35 1.25 -19.54
CA ASP A 41 -14.64 1.96 -19.55
C ASP A 41 -14.70 3.11 -18.55
N VAL A 42 -14.13 2.93 -17.34
CA VAL A 42 -14.01 4.01 -16.34
C VAL A 42 -13.16 5.16 -16.87
N VAL A 43 -11.98 4.87 -17.43
CA VAL A 43 -11.06 5.89 -17.95
C VAL A 43 -11.65 6.58 -19.18
N HIS A 44 -12.15 5.83 -20.16
CA HIS A 44 -12.69 6.38 -21.40
C HIS A 44 -13.96 7.22 -21.16
N SER A 45 -14.72 6.92 -20.10
CA SER A 45 -15.87 7.76 -19.70
C SER A 45 -15.47 9.01 -18.92
N GLY A 46 -14.18 9.22 -18.65
CA GLY A 46 -13.68 10.40 -17.94
C GLY A 46 -13.88 10.37 -16.42
N ARG A 47 -14.31 9.24 -15.84
CA ARG A 47 -14.50 9.10 -14.38
C ARG A 47 -13.20 8.87 -13.61
N ALA A 48 -12.14 8.42 -14.30
CA ALA A 48 -10.78 8.40 -13.79
C ALA A 48 -9.81 8.79 -14.89
N HIS A 49 -8.70 9.44 -14.52
CA HIS A 49 -7.64 9.76 -15.49
C HIS A 49 -6.61 8.64 -15.58
N TYR A 50 -6.32 7.99 -14.47
CA TYR A 50 -5.32 6.94 -14.33
C TYR A 50 -5.89 5.76 -13.54
N ILE A 51 -5.27 4.60 -13.72
CA ILE A 51 -5.54 3.44 -12.87
C ILE A 51 -4.29 3.04 -12.09
N GLY A 52 -4.50 2.42 -10.95
CA GLY A 52 -3.47 1.83 -10.11
C GLY A 52 -3.90 0.46 -9.61
N VAL A 53 -2.96 -0.27 -9.06
CA VAL A 53 -3.19 -1.58 -8.43
C VAL A 53 -2.66 -1.57 -7.00
N SER A 54 -3.05 -2.55 -6.17
CA SER A 54 -2.58 -2.64 -4.80
C SER A 54 -2.33 -4.08 -4.40
N GLU A 55 -1.12 -4.36 -3.90
CA GLU A 55 -0.71 -5.69 -3.42
C GLU A 55 -0.76 -6.79 -4.51
N TRP A 56 -0.60 -6.41 -5.78
CA TRP A 56 -0.50 -7.36 -6.88
C TRP A 56 0.93 -7.91 -6.99
N ARG A 57 1.06 -9.15 -7.48
CA ARG A 57 2.35 -9.78 -7.76
C ARG A 57 2.97 -9.20 -9.03
N ALA A 58 4.27 -9.38 -9.18
CA ALA A 58 5.01 -8.89 -10.35
C ALA A 58 4.43 -9.40 -11.68
N GLU A 59 4.08 -10.68 -11.76
CA GLU A 59 3.46 -11.29 -12.94
C GLU A 59 2.10 -10.71 -13.27
N GLU A 60 1.28 -10.44 -12.26
CA GLU A 60 -0.05 -9.83 -12.39
C GLU A 60 0.06 -8.38 -12.88
N ILE A 61 1.03 -7.63 -12.35
CA ILE A 61 1.33 -6.25 -12.77
C ILE A 61 1.79 -6.24 -14.24
N ARG A 62 2.67 -7.16 -14.66
CA ARG A 62 3.12 -7.25 -16.04
C ARG A 62 1.97 -7.55 -17.01
N ALA A 63 1.13 -8.51 -16.65
CA ALA A 63 -0.04 -8.88 -17.46
C ALA A 63 -1.02 -7.71 -17.59
N ALA A 64 -1.35 -7.05 -16.46
CA ALA A 64 -2.23 -5.88 -16.47
C ALA A 64 -1.65 -4.71 -17.26
N HIS A 65 -0.34 -4.46 -17.15
CA HIS A 65 0.31 -3.39 -17.89
C HIS A 65 0.28 -3.64 -19.42
N ALA A 66 0.44 -4.89 -19.85
CA ALA A 66 0.30 -5.25 -21.27
C ALA A 66 -1.12 -4.98 -21.78
N LEU A 67 -2.14 -5.44 -21.04
CA LEU A 67 -3.55 -5.16 -21.35
C LEU A 67 -3.88 -3.66 -21.32
N ALA A 68 -3.36 -2.93 -20.35
CA ALA A 68 -3.57 -1.48 -20.25
C ALA A 68 -3.06 -0.75 -21.50
N ARG A 69 -1.91 -1.16 -22.04
CA ARG A 69 -1.38 -0.61 -23.31
C ARG A 69 -2.28 -0.92 -24.50
N ASP A 70 -2.77 -2.15 -24.63
CA ASP A 70 -3.66 -2.57 -25.71
C ASP A 70 -5.00 -1.82 -25.64
N LEU A 71 -5.53 -1.63 -24.42
CA LEU A 71 -6.75 -0.87 -24.15
C LEU A 71 -6.56 0.66 -24.15
N ARG A 72 -5.30 1.15 -24.29
CA ARG A 72 -4.93 2.57 -24.30
C ARG A 72 -5.36 3.31 -23.02
N ILE A 73 -5.16 2.69 -21.88
CA ILE A 73 -5.39 3.28 -20.56
C ILE A 73 -4.10 3.32 -19.75
N PRO A 74 -3.88 4.36 -18.95
CA PRO A 74 -2.63 4.52 -18.20
C PRO A 74 -2.70 3.79 -16.84
N LEU A 75 -2.01 2.65 -16.73
CA LEU A 75 -1.69 2.03 -15.44
C LEU A 75 -0.41 2.68 -14.91
N VAL A 76 -0.50 3.43 -13.80
CA VAL A 76 0.58 4.33 -13.36
C VAL A 76 1.16 4.03 -11.99
N SER A 77 0.46 3.28 -11.14
CA SER A 77 0.91 3.07 -9.77
C SER A 77 0.60 1.69 -9.22
N ASN A 78 1.43 1.27 -8.27
CA ASN A 78 1.16 0.16 -7.37
C ASN A 78 1.14 0.68 -5.92
N GLN A 79 0.19 0.23 -5.11
CA GLN A 79 0.11 0.55 -3.68
C GLN A 79 0.38 -0.68 -2.82
N PRO A 80 1.65 -0.99 -2.54
CA PRO A 80 2.03 -2.12 -1.70
C PRO A 80 2.24 -1.73 -0.25
N GLN A 81 2.22 -2.71 0.65
CA GLN A 81 2.82 -2.56 1.95
C GLN A 81 4.34 -2.53 1.81
N TYR A 82 4.99 -1.48 2.36
CA TYR A 82 6.44 -1.38 2.34
C TYR A 82 6.95 -0.58 3.52
N ASN A 83 7.93 -1.12 4.24
CA ASN A 83 8.62 -0.47 5.35
C ASN A 83 9.86 -1.28 5.75
N MET A 84 10.68 -0.77 6.67
CA MET A 84 11.95 -1.39 7.11
C MET A 84 11.82 -2.85 7.59
N ILE A 85 10.65 -3.26 8.10
CA ILE A 85 10.40 -4.62 8.60
C ILE A 85 9.46 -5.45 7.70
N TRP A 86 9.06 -4.90 6.53
CA TRP A 86 8.28 -5.59 5.51
C TRP A 86 8.79 -5.22 4.12
N ARG A 87 9.73 -6.03 3.61
CA ARG A 87 10.51 -5.73 2.40
C ARG A 87 10.30 -6.76 1.28
N VAL A 88 9.24 -7.56 1.35
CA VAL A 88 8.99 -8.67 0.41
C VAL A 88 8.88 -8.23 -1.05
N ILE A 89 8.46 -7.00 -1.29
CA ILE A 89 8.26 -6.46 -2.66
C ILE A 89 9.58 -6.16 -3.39
N GLU A 90 10.71 -6.05 -2.67
CA GLU A 90 12.01 -5.67 -3.27
C GLU A 90 12.53 -6.72 -4.25
N ALA A 91 12.17 -7.99 -4.05
CA ALA A 91 12.69 -9.08 -4.87
C ALA A 91 12.17 -9.02 -6.32
N GLU A 92 10.89 -8.70 -6.51
CA GLU A 92 10.25 -8.80 -7.84
C GLU A 92 9.36 -7.59 -8.16
N VAL A 93 8.54 -7.13 -7.22
CA VAL A 93 7.53 -6.09 -7.49
C VAL A 93 8.18 -4.74 -7.76
N VAL A 94 9.14 -4.32 -6.94
CA VAL A 94 9.84 -3.04 -7.15
C VAL A 94 10.57 -3.03 -8.49
N PRO A 95 11.44 -4.00 -8.84
CA PRO A 95 12.08 -4.03 -10.15
C PRO A 95 11.10 -4.05 -11.31
N THR A 96 9.96 -4.78 -11.17
CA THR A 96 8.92 -4.80 -12.19
C THR A 96 8.29 -3.43 -12.39
N CYS A 97 7.95 -2.74 -11.30
CA CYS A 97 7.37 -1.41 -11.40
C CYS A 97 8.35 -0.39 -11.98
N GLU A 98 9.64 -0.46 -11.63
CA GLU A 98 10.69 0.37 -12.22
C GLU A 98 10.83 0.14 -13.73
N GLU A 99 10.86 -1.12 -14.17
CA GLU A 99 10.93 -1.49 -15.59
C GLU A 99 9.72 -0.96 -16.39
N LEU A 100 8.53 -1.01 -15.78
CA LEU A 100 7.28 -0.61 -16.43
C LEU A 100 6.94 0.88 -16.24
N GLY A 101 7.72 1.62 -15.47
CA GLY A 101 7.49 3.03 -15.19
C GLY A 101 6.33 3.30 -14.23
N LEU A 102 5.98 2.36 -13.34
CA LEU A 102 4.93 2.52 -12.34
C LEU A 102 5.50 3.12 -11.04
N GLY A 103 4.83 4.15 -10.52
CA GLY A 103 5.14 4.71 -9.21
C GLY A 103 4.70 3.80 -8.05
N GLN A 104 5.44 3.87 -6.92
CA GLN A 104 5.05 3.19 -5.68
C GLN A 104 4.37 4.17 -4.74
N VAL A 105 3.15 3.87 -4.30
CA VAL A 105 2.41 4.63 -3.28
C VAL A 105 2.24 3.72 -2.08
N VAL A 106 3.27 3.66 -1.23
CA VAL A 106 3.34 2.66 -0.17
C VAL A 106 2.38 2.94 0.97
N PHE A 107 1.78 1.88 1.54
CA PHE A 107 1.05 2.00 2.79
C PHE A 107 1.83 1.40 3.97
N SER A 108 1.51 1.86 5.18
CA SER A 108 2.18 1.49 6.44
C SER A 108 3.71 1.74 6.44
N PRO A 109 4.23 2.87 5.97
CA PRO A 109 5.67 3.14 5.94
C PRO A 109 6.32 3.10 7.32
N ILE A 110 5.58 3.41 8.38
CA ILE A 110 6.02 3.29 9.78
C ILE A 110 5.52 2.02 10.48
N ALA A 111 5.16 0.96 9.70
CA ALA A 111 4.60 -0.28 10.23
C ALA A 111 3.47 -0.03 11.25
N GLN A 112 2.56 0.87 10.92
CA GLN A 112 1.41 1.28 11.74
C GLN A 112 1.79 1.76 13.15
N GLY A 113 2.96 2.34 13.31
CA GLY A 113 3.48 2.90 14.54
C GLY A 113 4.53 2.03 15.24
N VAL A 114 4.79 0.82 14.80
CA VAL A 114 5.85 -0.04 15.36
C VAL A 114 7.22 0.62 15.19
N LEU A 115 7.51 1.14 14.02
CA LEU A 115 8.78 1.82 13.69
C LEU A 115 8.96 3.20 14.33
N THR A 116 8.01 3.67 15.13
CA THR A 116 8.20 4.90 15.93
C THR A 116 9.01 4.64 17.22
N GLY A 117 9.27 3.37 17.57
CA GLY A 117 9.99 2.98 18.78
C GLY A 117 9.18 3.07 20.06
N LYS A 118 7.89 3.41 20.03
CA LYS A 118 7.04 3.54 21.21
C LYS A 118 6.68 2.21 21.87
N TYR A 119 6.72 1.10 21.11
CA TYR A 119 6.50 -0.23 21.64
C TYR A 119 7.84 -0.85 22.04
N LYS A 120 7.95 -1.29 23.28
CA LYS A 120 9.19 -1.85 23.83
C LYS A 120 8.98 -3.28 24.29
N PRO A 121 9.99 -4.18 24.12
CA PRO A 121 9.90 -5.55 24.59
C PRO A 121 9.55 -5.63 26.07
N GLY A 122 8.65 -6.52 26.46
CA GLY A 122 8.28 -6.79 27.84
C GLY A 122 7.62 -5.63 28.60
N GLN A 123 7.20 -4.57 27.92
CA GLN A 123 6.51 -3.43 28.53
C GLN A 123 5.04 -3.35 28.09
N GLU A 124 4.20 -2.79 28.95
CA GLU A 124 2.82 -2.47 28.57
C GLU A 124 2.78 -1.48 27.40
N HIS A 125 1.81 -1.65 26.53
CA HIS A 125 1.64 -0.78 25.37
C HIS A 125 1.11 0.58 25.79
N PRO A 126 1.57 1.68 25.16
CA PRO A 126 1.11 3.01 25.49
C PRO A 126 -0.41 3.14 25.33
N ALA A 127 -1.08 3.71 26.33
CA ALA A 127 -2.52 3.97 26.31
C ALA A 127 -2.90 4.85 25.11
N GLY A 128 -4.03 4.55 24.47
CA GLY A 128 -4.51 5.26 23.28
C GLY A 128 -3.69 4.99 22.01
N SER A 129 -2.74 4.05 22.06
CA SER A 129 -2.02 3.61 20.87
C SER A 129 -2.85 2.60 20.08
N ARG A 130 -2.43 2.30 18.83
CA ARG A 130 -3.09 1.26 18.04
C ARG A 130 -3.09 -0.12 18.72
N ALA A 131 -2.08 -0.43 19.52
CA ALA A 131 -2.01 -1.68 20.26
C ALA A 131 -3.11 -1.85 21.31
N THR A 132 -3.70 -0.75 21.79
CA THR A 132 -4.79 -0.74 22.77
C THR A 132 -6.16 -0.44 22.13
N ASP A 133 -6.24 -0.40 20.79
CA ASP A 133 -7.48 -0.19 20.05
C ASP A 133 -8.22 -1.51 19.81
N GLU A 134 -9.23 -1.78 20.65
CA GLU A 134 -10.06 -2.98 20.58
C GLU A 134 -10.96 -3.03 19.32
N LYS A 135 -11.14 -1.93 18.60
CA LYS A 135 -11.97 -1.85 17.39
C LYS A 135 -11.25 -2.31 16.12
N GLY A 136 -10.14 -3.02 16.24
CA GLY A 136 -9.42 -3.65 15.14
C GLY A 136 -7.98 -3.19 14.96
N GLY A 137 -7.57 -2.10 15.59
CA GLY A 137 -6.20 -1.59 15.47
C GLY A 137 -5.14 -2.55 16.00
N ALA A 138 -5.41 -3.19 17.15
CA ALA A 138 -4.50 -4.13 17.81
C ALA A 138 -4.21 -5.35 16.91
N SER A 139 -5.22 -5.94 16.29
CA SER A 139 -5.06 -7.14 15.44
C SER A 139 -4.17 -6.90 14.22
N MET A 140 -4.14 -5.67 13.71
CA MET A 140 -3.33 -5.32 12.53
C MET A 140 -1.82 -5.31 12.79
N ILE A 141 -1.41 -5.13 14.05
CA ILE A 141 0.00 -4.99 14.43
C ILE A 141 0.47 -6.10 15.37
N SER A 142 -0.41 -7.00 15.83
CA SER A 142 -0.09 -8.08 16.77
C SER A 142 1.11 -8.90 16.32
N ARG A 143 1.20 -9.25 15.04
CA ARG A 143 2.33 -10.03 14.50
C ARG A 143 3.71 -9.44 14.76
N TRP A 144 3.81 -8.11 14.94
CA TRP A 144 5.06 -7.44 15.28
C TRP A 144 5.21 -7.23 16.77
N LEU A 145 4.08 -6.97 17.48
CA LEU A 145 4.10 -6.76 18.94
C LEU A 145 4.37 -8.04 19.71
N ASP A 146 3.93 -9.19 19.17
CA ASP A 146 4.15 -10.52 19.74
C ASP A 146 5.57 -11.05 19.48
N ASN A 147 6.44 -10.24 18.87
CA ASN A 147 7.80 -10.60 18.51
C ASN A 147 8.83 -9.61 19.10
N ASP A 148 9.35 -9.96 20.25
CA ASP A 148 10.32 -9.14 21.00
C ASP A 148 11.58 -8.86 20.18
N ASP A 149 12.06 -9.80 19.33
CA ASP A 149 13.23 -9.58 18.45
C ASP A 149 12.98 -8.44 17.46
N VAL A 150 11.76 -8.34 16.91
CA VAL A 150 11.39 -7.20 16.04
C VAL A 150 11.42 -5.89 16.82
N LEU A 151 10.83 -5.87 18.01
CA LEU A 151 10.80 -4.67 18.83
C LEU A 151 12.21 -4.24 19.26
N GLU A 152 13.08 -5.19 19.66
CA GLU A 152 14.48 -4.92 19.97
C GLU A 152 15.26 -4.33 18.77
N ARG A 153 15.07 -4.90 17.58
CA ARG A 153 15.69 -4.37 16.35
C ARG A 153 15.24 -2.94 16.07
N VAL A 154 13.97 -2.62 16.29
CA VAL A 154 13.45 -1.26 16.15
C VAL A 154 14.11 -0.32 17.15
N GLN A 155 14.29 -0.74 18.42
CA GLN A 155 15.01 0.10 19.41
C GLN A 155 16.47 0.39 19.00
N ARG A 156 17.14 -0.56 18.34
CA ARG A 156 18.52 -0.36 17.83
C ARG A 156 18.64 0.68 16.73
N LEU A 157 17.53 1.11 16.11
CA LEU A 157 17.54 2.21 15.14
C LEU A 157 17.62 3.59 15.79
N SER A 158 17.31 3.71 17.09
CA SER A 158 17.28 5.01 17.79
C SER A 158 18.61 5.79 17.68
N PRO A 159 19.79 5.18 17.92
CA PRO A 159 21.06 5.90 17.76
C PRO A 159 21.31 6.42 16.33
N LEU A 160 20.83 5.70 15.31
CA LEU A 160 20.94 6.11 13.90
C LEU A 160 20.06 7.33 13.62
N ALA A 161 18.82 7.32 14.12
CA ALA A 161 17.94 8.47 14.02
C ALA A 161 18.51 9.71 14.72
N GLU A 162 19.03 9.54 15.95
CA GLU A 162 19.68 10.61 16.72
C GLU A 162 20.89 11.19 15.97
N GLN A 163 21.75 10.36 15.42
CA GLN A 163 22.92 10.82 14.62
C GLN A 163 22.48 11.62 13.38
N ALA A 164 21.33 11.27 12.78
CA ALA A 164 20.75 11.99 11.65
C ALA A 164 19.94 13.23 12.06
N GLY A 165 19.75 13.48 13.36
CA GLY A 165 18.89 14.55 13.85
C GLY A 165 17.39 14.32 13.60
N LEU A 166 16.99 13.05 13.45
CA LEU A 166 15.62 12.64 13.11
C LEU A 166 14.95 11.89 14.26
N SER A 167 13.62 11.91 14.31
CA SER A 167 12.87 10.91 15.06
C SER A 167 12.87 9.58 14.32
N LEU A 168 12.60 8.47 15.03
CA LEU A 168 12.45 7.15 14.39
C LEU A 168 11.36 7.13 13.31
N ALA A 169 10.27 7.85 13.53
CA ALA A 169 9.21 7.98 12.54
C ALA A 169 9.71 8.66 11.25
N GLN A 170 10.49 9.74 11.38
CA GLN A 170 11.09 10.43 10.23
C GLN A 170 12.11 9.54 9.52
N LEU A 171 13.00 8.87 10.27
CA LEU A 171 13.96 7.92 9.69
C LEU A 171 13.25 6.78 8.92
N SER A 172 12.09 6.33 9.40
CA SER A 172 11.35 5.22 8.78
C SER A 172 10.66 5.61 7.47
N VAL A 173 10.44 6.90 7.25
CA VAL A 173 9.77 7.43 6.03
C VAL A 173 10.78 7.95 5.01
N ALA A 174 11.96 8.35 5.47
CA ALA A 174 13.05 8.83 4.62
C ALA A 174 13.73 7.69 3.86
#